data_9a6fcfad5fac653e25accfe98077dbbd
#
_entry.id   9a6fcfad5fac653e25accfe98077dbbd
#
_cell.length_a   1.000
_cell.length_b   1.000
_cell.length_c   1.000
_cell.angle_alpha   90.00
_cell.angle_beta   90.00
_cell.angle_gamma   90.00
#
_symmetry.space_group_name_H-M   'P 1'
#
loop_
_entity.id
_entity.type
_entity.pdbx_description
1 polymer ?
#
loop_
_entity_poly.entity_id
_entity_poly.type
_entity_poly.pdbx_seq_one_letter_code
_entity_poly.pdbx_strand_id
1 'polypeptide(L)'
;EISAAVSTVVRWVIKLAPLGVMGLVFNSIATTGLSALAEYGQLILLLVGVMFVDALIINPIIVYVNTRKNPYPLVLKCLKDSGITAFFTRSSAANIPVNMELCKNLGLDEDKYSVSIPLGATINMAGAAITITVMTLACVNTLGMDVPLAMKVLLSFVAAISACGASGVAGGSLLLIPLACSLFGIPNDVAMQVVGIGFIIGVVQDSCETGLNSSTDALFTAAAEFHDFKAAGKDIWAWRKK
;
A
#
# COMPACT_ATOMS: atom_id res chain seq x y z
N GLU A 1 -4.39 -15.58 25.33
CA GLU A 1 -4.04 -16.95 24.89
C GLU A 1 -4.58 -17.27 23.49
N ILE A 2 -5.89 -17.09 23.20
CA ILE A 2 -6.49 -17.32 21.86
C ILE A 2 -5.81 -16.47 20.78
N SER A 3 -5.57 -15.17 21.03
CA SER A 3 -4.89 -14.28 20.10
C SER A 3 -3.46 -14.76 19.76
N ALA A 4 -2.73 -15.25 20.74
CA ALA A 4 -1.38 -15.82 20.54
C ALA A 4 -1.41 -17.11 19.71
N ALA A 5 -2.41 -17.96 19.93
CA ALA A 5 -2.60 -19.18 19.15
C ALA A 5 -2.94 -18.85 17.68
N VAL A 6 -3.89 -17.94 17.46
CA VAL A 6 -4.24 -17.45 16.11
C VAL A 6 -3.03 -16.85 15.42
N SER A 7 -2.27 -15.98 16.09
CA SER A 7 -1.04 -15.38 15.55
C SER A 7 0.02 -16.42 15.19
N THR A 8 0.07 -17.54 15.92
CA THR A 8 1.00 -18.64 15.62
C THR A 8 0.57 -19.40 14.37
N VAL A 9 -0.72 -19.70 14.24
CA VAL A 9 -1.27 -20.36 13.04
C VAL A 9 -1.08 -19.47 11.81
N VAL A 10 -1.38 -18.19 11.91
CA VAL A 10 -1.16 -17.21 10.83
C VAL A 10 0.31 -17.19 10.40
N ARG A 11 1.25 -17.19 11.35
CA ARG A 11 2.69 -17.27 11.03
C ARG A 11 3.06 -18.57 10.30
N TRP A 12 2.46 -19.69 10.61
CA TRP A 12 2.69 -20.94 9.89
C TRP A 12 2.16 -20.88 8.45
N VAL A 13 0.96 -20.33 8.27
CA VAL A 13 0.38 -20.14 6.93
C VAL A 13 1.26 -19.21 6.09
N ILE A 14 1.73 -18.10 6.68
CA ILE A 14 2.64 -17.15 6.00
C ILE A 14 3.96 -17.84 5.59
N LYS A 15 4.50 -18.75 6.40
CA LYS A 15 5.70 -19.53 6.02
C LYS A 15 5.47 -20.45 4.82
N LEU A 16 4.25 -20.89 4.57
CA LEU A 16 3.87 -21.67 3.38
C LEU A 16 3.57 -20.79 2.14
N ALA A 17 3.37 -19.49 2.34
CA ALA A 17 3.05 -18.55 1.25
C ALA A 17 4.07 -18.60 0.08
N PRO A 18 5.40 -18.72 0.29
CA PRO A 18 6.34 -18.84 -0.82
C PRO A 18 6.06 -20.02 -1.74
N LEU A 19 5.66 -21.16 -1.18
CA LEU A 19 5.30 -22.36 -1.97
C LEU A 19 3.99 -22.15 -2.73
N GLY A 20 2.99 -21.52 -2.10
CA GLY A 20 1.72 -21.18 -2.73
C GLY A 20 1.91 -20.16 -3.88
N VAL A 21 2.69 -19.12 -3.64
CA VAL A 21 3.03 -18.11 -4.66
C VAL A 21 3.81 -18.74 -5.81
N MET A 22 4.80 -19.58 -5.51
CA MET A 22 5.57 -20.33 -6.53
C MET A 22 4.64 -21.19 -7.40
N GLY A 23 3.69 -21.91 -6.79
CA GLY A 23 2.72 -22.73 -7.50
C GLY A 23 1.79 -21.90 -8.40
N LEU A 24 1.30 -20.76 -7.90
CA LEU A 24 0.47 -19.83 -8.66
C LEU A 24 1.22 -19.21 -9.85
N VAL A 25 2.44 -18.72 -9.62
CA VAL A 25 3.29 -18.15 -10.67
C VAL A 25 3.64 -19.21 -11.72
N PHE A 26 4.02 -20.43 -11.27
CA PHE A 26 4.31 -21.53 -12.17
C PHE A 26 3.09 -21.90 -13.02
N ASN A 27 1.94 -22.10 -12.40
CA ASN A 27 0.70 -22.40 -13.12
C ASN A 27 0.33 -21.30 -14.13
N SER A 28 0.49 -20.05 -13.73
CA SER A 28 0.18 -18.91 -14.59
C SER A 28 1.12 -18.82 -15.79
N ILE A 29 2.45 -18.98 -15.58
CA ILE A 29 3.43 -19.00 -16.67
C ILE A 29 3.23 -20.24 -17.56
N ALA A 30 2.92 -21.40 -16.99
CA ALA A 30 2.67 -22.62 -17.73
C ALA A 30 1.42 -22.54 -18.61
N THR A 31 0.39 -21.82 -18.18
CA THR A 31 -0.87 -21.68 -18.91
C THR A 31 -0.88 -20.51 -19.89
N THR A 32 -0.24 -19.40 -19.56
CA THR A 32 -0.31 -18.15 -20.34
C THR A 32 1.00 -17.83 -21.09
N GLY A 33 2.11 -18.46 -20.70
CA GLY A 33 3.44 -18.24 -21.30
C GLY A 33 4.14 -16.98 -20.76
N LEU A 34 5.43 -16.84 -21.09
CA LEU A 34 6.24 -15.66 -20.71
C LEU A 34 5.81 -14.37 -21.42
N SER A 35 5.09 -14.47 -22.55
CA SER A 35 4.52 -13.33 -23.26
C SER A 35 3.51 -12.56 -22.41
N ALA A 36 2.81 -13.22 -21.50
CA ALA A 36 1.89 -12.58 -20.57
C ALA A 36 2.55 -11.51 -19.68
N LEU A 37 3.81 -11.70 -19.32
CA LEU A 37 4.56 -10.68 -18.56
C LEU A 37 4.75 -9.38 -19.36
N ALA A 38 4.92 -9.49 -20.68
CA ALA A 38 5.01 -8.31 -21.55
C ALA A 38 3.62 -7.65 -21.75
N GLU A 39 2.56 -8.46 -21.87
CA GLU A 39 1.19 -7.96 -21.99
C GLU A 39 0.72 -7.23 -20.73
N TYR A 40 1.13 -7.70 -19.54
CA TYR A 40 0.83 -7.02 -18.27
C TYR A 40 1.75 -5.84 -17.96
N GLY A 41 2.76 -5.57 -18.79
CA GLY A 41 3.68 -4.45 -18.61
C GLY A 41 2.98 -3.09 -18.53
N GLN A 42 1.94 -2.88 -19.34
CA GLN A 42 1.13 -1.65 -19.29
C GLN A 42 0.37 -1.51 -17.97
N LEU A 43 -0.19 -2.61 -17.45
CA LEU A 43 -0.89 -2.63 -16.17
C LEU A 43 0.06 -2.33 -15.00
N ILE A 44 1.25 -2.94 -15.00
CA ILE A 44 2.31 -2.65 -14.02
C ILE A 44 2.70 -1.18 -14.09
N LEU A 45 2.94 -0.66 -15.29
CA LEU A 45 3.34 0.73 -15.50
C LEU A 45 2.26 1.70 -14.96
N LEU A 46 1.00 1.39 -15.21
CA LEU A 46 -0.13 2.18 -14.73
C LEU A 46 -0.20 2.15 -13.20
N LEU A 47 -0.18 0.95 -12.58
CA LEU A 47 -0.22 0.77 -11.12
C LEU A 47 0.92 1.52 -10.43
N VAL A 48 2.15 1.23 -10.85
CA VAL A 48 3.35 1.85 -10.28
C VAL A 48 3.36 3.35 -10.56
N GLY A 49 2.95 3.78 -11.75
CA GLY A 49 2.83 5.19 -12.11
C GLY A 49 1.87 5.96 -11.20
N VAL A 50 0.68 5.41 -10.93
CA VAL A 50 -0.28 6.01 -10.00
C VAL A 50 0.27 6.06 -8.58
N MET A 51 0.96 5.00 -8.10
CA MET A 51 1.60 4.98 -6.79
C MET A 51 2.72 6.04 -6.69
N PHE A 52 3.49 6.27 -7.76
CA PHE A 52 4.48 7.35 -7.80
C PHE A 52 3.84 8.73 -7.80
N VAL A 53 2.71 8.93 -8.49
CA VAL A 53 1.96 10.18 -8.44
C VAL A 53 1.48 10.45 -7.01
N ASP A 54 0.96 9.44 -6.33
CA ASP A 54 0.58 9.57 -4.92
C ASP A 54 1.79 9.92 -4.03
N ALA A 55 2.87 9.17 -4.15
CA ALA A 55 4.09 9.37 -3.34
C ALA A 55 4.76 10.72 -3.55
N LEU A 56 4.82 11.22 -4.80
CA LEU A 56 5.62 12.39 -5.17
C LEU A 56 4.81 13.66 -5.44
N ILE A 57 3.49 13.56 -5.53
CA ILE A 57 2.61 14.71 -5.77
C ILE A 57 1.57 14.84 -4.67
N ILE A 58 0.73 13.81 -4.45
CA ILE A 58 -0.40 13.91 -3.51
C ILE A 58 0.11 14.00 -2.07
N ASN A 59 0.98 13.08 -1.64
CA ASN A 59 1.54 13.09 -0.29
C ASN A 59 2.33 14.36 0.04
N PRO A 60 3.20 14.89 -0.86
CA PRO A 60 3.81 16.21 -0.68
C PRO A 60 2.79 17.34 -0.52
N ILE A 61 1.68 17.33 -1.26
CA ILE A 61 0.63 18.34 -1.10
C ILE A 61 0.03 18.26 0.30
N ILE A 62 -0.29 17.07 0.80
CA ILE A 62 -0.83 16.87 2.16
C ILE A 62 0.15 17.40 3.21
N VAL A 63 1.43 17.07 3.09
CA VAL A 63 2.47 17.56 4.01
C VAL A 63 2.60 19.08 3.93
N TYR A 64 2.58 19.66 2.72
CA TYR A 64 2.64 21.10 2.54
C TYR A 64 1.45 21.83 3.17
N VAL A 65 0.24 21.31 2.99
CA VAL A 65 -0.97 21.91 3.58
C VAL A 65 -0.87 21.98 5.10
N ASN A 66 -0.33 20.94 5.75
CA ASN A 66 -0.17 20.85 7.20
C ASN A 66 1.00 21.72 7.70
N THR A 67 2.16 21.64 7.06
CA THR A 67 3.37 22.29 7.55
C THR A 67 3.62 23.70 6.99
N ARG A 68 3.07 23.99 5.79
CA ARG A 68 3.35 25.20 5.01
C ARG A 68 4.83 25.41 4.71
N LYS A 69 5.59 24.33 4.65
CA LYS A 69 7.02 24.30 4.34
C LYS A 69 7.28 23.32 3.19
N ASN A 70 8.48 23.38 2.58
CA ASN A 70 8.85 22.44 1.51
C ASN A 70 8.70 20.98 2.01
N PRO A 71 7.80 20.17 1.44
CA PRO A 71 7.51 18.80 1.91
C PRO A 71 8.58 17.79 1.54
N TYR A 72 9.30 18.00 0.43
CA TYR A 72 10.18 17.00 -0.18
C TYR A 72 11.29 16.47 0.72
N PRO A 73 11.95 17.27 1.59
CA PRO A 73 12.94 16.72 2.50
C PRO A 73 12.40 15.63 3.42
N LEU A 74 11.16 15.78 3.90
CA LEU A 74 10.50 14.78 4.74
C LEU A 74 10.02 13.58 3.92
N VAL A 75 9.35 13.85 2.80
CA VAL A 75 8.83 12.79 1.90
C VAL A 75 9.96 11.88 1.43
N LEU A 76 11.04 12.44 0.91
CA LEU A 76 12.19 11.66 0.41
C LEU A 76 12.90 10.90 1.53
N LYS A 77 12.96 11.46 2.75
CA LYS A 77 13.49 10.75 3.91
C LYS A 77 12.63 9.55 4.29
N CYS A 78 11.30 9.71 4.35
CA CYS A 78 10.40 8.61 4.65
C CYS A 78 10.44 7.52 3.55
N LEU A 79 10.44 7.90 2.28
CA LEU A 79 10.59 6.95 1.17
C LEU A 79 11.93 6.19 1.24
N LYS A 80 13.03 6.89 1.56
CA LYS A 80 14.35 6.26 1.66
C LYS A 80 14.48 5.33 2.86
N ASP A 81 14.15 5.82 4.05
CA ASP A 81 14.47 5.13 5.30
C ASP A 81 13.44 4.06 5.67
N SER A 82 12.18 4.25 5.26
CA SER A 82 11.08 3.29 5.46
C SER A 82 10.69 2.59 4.17
N GLY A 83 10.40 3.36 3.11
CA GLY A 83 9.85 2.82 1.87
C GLY A 83 10.72 1.76 1.21
N ILE A 84 12.06 1.95 1.19
CA ILE A 84 12.99 0.96 0.64
C ILE A 84 12.93 -0.36 1.43
N THR A 85 12.94 -0.31 2.75
CA THR A 85 12.86 -1.52 3.58
C THR A 85 11.52 -2.22 3.39
N ALA A 86 10.42 -1.46 3.37
CA ALA A 86 9.08 -1.97 3.15
C ALA A 86 8.92 -2.60 1.74
N PHE A 87 9.54 -1.98 0.72
CA PHE A 87 9.58 -2.51 -0.65
C PHE A 87 10.14 -3.93 -0.71
N PHE A 88 11.25 -4.18 -0.04
CA PHE A 88 11.88 -5.51 -0.05
C PHE A 88 11.21 -6.52 0.88
N THR A 89 10.69 -6.07 2.02
CA THR A 89 10.03 -6.98 3.00
C THR A 89 8.60 -7.29 2.59
N ARG A 90 7.94 -6.42 1.81
CA ARG A 90 6.54 -6.53 1.40
C ARG A 90 5.59 -6.73 2.59
N SER A 91 5.94 -6.12 3.74
CA SER A 91 5.16 -6.22 4.96
C SER A 91 5.24 -4.92 5.77
N SER A 92 4.15 -4.16 5.82
CA SER A 92 4.03 -2.98 6.67
C SER A 92 4.18 -3.34 8.15
N ALA A 93 3.67 -4.51 8.55
CA ALA A 93 3.80 -4.99 9.93
C ALA A 93 5.27 -5.27 10.31
N ALA A 94 6.06 -5.85 9.41
CA ALA A 94 7.49 -6.08 9.64
C ALA A 94 8.28 -4.75 9.65
N ASN A 95 7.75 -3.69 9.05
CA ASN A 95 8.39 -2.38 8.96
C ASN A 95 8.07 -1.45 10.16
N ILE A 96 7.17 -1.86 11.08
CA ILE A 96 6.82 -1.08 12.28
C ILE A 96 8.08 -0.61 13.06
N PRO A 97 9.06 -1.48 13.39
CA PRO A 97 10.25 -1.05 14.13
C PRO A 97 11.08 -0.01 13.36
N VAL A 98 11.15 -0.12 12.03
CA VAL A 98 11.86 0.84 11.17
C VAL A 98 11.18 2.20 11.22
N ASN A 99 9.85 2.24 11.12
CA ASN A 99 9.07 3.46 11.21
C ASN A 99 9.15 4.12 12.59
N MET A 100 9.15 3.33 13.67
CA MET A 100 9.33 3.85 15.04
C MET A 100 10.70 4.51 15.21
N GLU A 101 11.77 3.86 14.73
CA GLU A 101 13.11 4.42 14.76
C GLU A 101 13.22 5.68 13.89
N LEU A 102 12.58 5.70 12.73
CA LEU A 102 12.51 6.88 11.87
C LEU A 102 11.80 8.05 12.59
N CYS A 103 10.66 7.81 13.24
CA CYS A 103 9.94 8.82 14.01
C CYS A 103 10.79 9.38 15.15
N LYS A 104 11.51 8.52 15.90
CA LYS A 104 12.46 8.91 16.92
C LYS A 104 13.57 9.79 16.35
N ASN A 105 14.14 9.43 15.19
CA ASN A 105 15.19 10.22 14.53
C ASN A 105 14.68 11.57 14.00
N LEU A 106 13.39 11.67 13.66
CA LEU A 106 12.71 12.92 13.33
C LEU A 106 12.46 13.81 14.56
N GLY A 107 12.62 13.26 15.78
CA GLY A 107 12.40 13.97 17.04
C GLY A 107 10.92 14.07 17.42
N LEU A 108 10.12 13.12 16.99
CA LEU A 108 8.70 13.05 17.32
C LEU A 108 8.48 12.49 18.74
N ASP A 109 7.30 12.74 19.28
CA ASP A 109 6.87 12.30 20.59
C ASP A 109 6.58 10.78 20.60
N GLU A 110 7.24 10.06 21.53
CA GLU A 110 7.13 8.60 21.63
C GLU A 110 5.71 8.15 21.96
N ASP A 111 4.99 8.89 22.80
CA ASP A 111 3.61 8.57 23.16
C ASP A 111 2.66 8.63 21.95
N LYS A 112 3.00 9.46 20.94
CA LYS A 112 2.22 9.57 19.70
C LYS A 112 2.59 8.49 18.68
N TYR A 113 3.88 8.35 18.35
CA TYR A 113 4.26 7.41 17.29
C TYR A 113 4.18 5.94 17.72
N SER A 114 4.25 5.64 19.03
CA SER A 114 4.04 4.26 19.52
C SER A 114 2.61 3.75 19.27
N VAL A 115 1.66 4.65 19.10
CA VAL A 115 0.26 4.31 18.75
C VAL A 115 0.03 4.45 17.26
N SER A 116 0.45 5.58 16.65
CA SER A 116 0.13 5.87 15.25
C SER A 116 0.82 4.93 14.26
N ILE A 117 2.05 4.50 14.52
CA ILE A 117 2.78 3.60 13.60
C ILE A 117 2.17 2.18 13.54
N PRO A 118 1.92 1.49 14.67
CA PRO A 118 1.23 0.19 14.61
C PRO A 118 -0.18 0.27 14.03
N LEU A 119 -0.90 1.37 14.31
CA LEU A 119 -2.22 1.60 13.73
C LEU A 119 -2.13 1.85 12.22
N GLY A 120 -1.20 2.70 11.78
CA GLY A 120 -0.94 3.00 10.38
C GLY A 120 -0.61 1.75 9.57
N ALA A 121 0.24 0.87 10.10
CA ALA A 121 0.60 -0.39 9.46
C ALA A 121 -0.60 -1.31 9.14
N THR A 122 -1.78 -1.02 9.67
CA THR A 122 -3.02 -1.76 9.40
C THR A 122 -4.04 -0.96 8.60
N ILE A 123 -4.18 0.35 8.81
CA ILE A 123 -5.24 1.16 8.20
C ILE A 123 -4.77 2.14 7.13
N ASN A 124 -3.48 2.49 7.10
CA ASN A 124 -2.93 3.42 6.11
C ASN A 124 -2.47 2.67 4.86
N MET A 125 -3.43 2.33 4.01
CA MET A 125 -3.28 1.41 2.88
C MET A 125 -3.61 2.07 1.54
N ALA A 126 -3.03 3.26 1.27
CA ALA A 126 -3.26 4.00 0.02
C ALA A 126 -2.86 3.20 -1.22
N GLY A 127 -1.71 2.52 -1.17
CA GLY A 127 -1.26 1.67 -2.27
C GLY A 127 -2.20 0.48 -2.52
N ALA A 128 -2.74 -0.14 -1.45
CA ALA A 128 -3.73 -1.20 -1.58
C ALA A 128 -5.03 -0.69 -2.21
N ALA A 129 -5.50 0.50 -1.82
CA ALA A 129 -6.67 1.13 -2.42
C ALA A 129 -6.45 1.41 -3.93
N ILE A 130 -5.25 1.87 -4.31
CA ILE A 130 -4.85 2.06 -5.71
C ILE A 130 -4.89 0.70 -6.45
N THR A 131 -4.30 -0.34 -5.88
CA THR A 131 -4.29 -1.69 -6.48
C THR A 131 -5.71 -2.20 -6.72
N ILE A 132 -6.56 -2.19 -5.70
CA ILE A 132 -7.96 -2.64 -5.80
C ILE A 132 -8.69 -1.85 -6.90
N THR A 133 -8.57 -0.53 -6.89
CA THR A 133 -9.26 0.35 -7.84
C THR A 133 -8.78 0.12 -9.27
N VAL A 134 -7.47 0.15 -9.51
CA VAL A 134 -6.88 0.05 -10.86
C VAL A 134 -7.13 -1.35 -11.45
N MET A 135 -6.93 -2.42 -10.66
CA MET A 135 -7.16 -3.79 -11.14
C MET A 135 -8.63 -4.03 -11.48
N THR A 136 -9.56 -3.52 -10.66
CA THR A 136 -10.99 -3.62 -10.93
C THR A 136 -11.39 -2.82 -12.17
N LEU A 137 -10.90 -1.58 -12.34
CA LEU A 137 -11.18 -0.78 -13.53
C LEU A 137 -10.54 -1.36 -14.80
N ALA A 138 -9.36 -1.98 -14.68
CA ALA A 138 -8.75 -2.71 -15.80
C ALA A 138 -9.65 -3.87 -16.24
N CYS A 139 -10.22 -4.63 -15.29
CA CYS A 139 -11.18 -5.69 -15.58
C CYS A 139 -12.44 -5.15 -16.28
N VAL A 140 -13.04 -4.10 -15.72
CA VAL A 140 -14.22 -3.41 -16.30
C VAL A 140 -13.93 -2.98 -17.74
N ASN A 141 -12.77 -2.39 -18.00
CA ASN A 141 -12.36 -1.94 -19.33
C ASN A 141 -12.14 -3.12 -20.29
N THR A 142 -11.49 -4.19 -19.82
CA THR A 142 -11.26 -5.41 -20.63
C THR A 142 -12.57 -6.09 -21.02
N LEU A 143 -13.57 -6.07 -20.15
CA LEU A 143 -14.91 -6.59 -20.44
C LEU A 143 -15.75 -5.65 -21.32
N GLY A 144 -15.24 -4.48 -21.72
CA GLY A 144 -15.95 -3.51 -22.54
C GLY A 144 -17.17 -2.89 -21.85
N MET A 145 -17.18 -2.86 -20.50
CA MET A 145 -18.31 -2.35 -19.74
C MET A 145 -18.25 -0.81 -19.69
N ASP A 146 -19.34 -0.15 -20.06
CA ASP A 146 -19.47 1.29 -19.88
C ASP A 146 -19.97 1.60 -18.47
N VAL A 147 -19.12 2.23 -17.68
CA VAL A 147 -19.38 2.51 -16.27
C VAL A 147 -19.35 4.03 -16.02
N PRO A 148 -20.44 4.61 -15.45
CA PRO A 148 -20.51 6.03 -15.17
C PRO A 148 -19.46 6.44 -14.12
N LEU A 149 -19.00 7.71 -14.20
CA LEU A 149 -18.00 8.26 -13.28
C LEU A 149 -18.39 8.09 -11.80
N ALA A 150 -19.67 8.23 -11.47
CA ALA A 150 -20.17 8.06 -10.12
C ALA A 150 -19.84 6.67 -9.54
N MET A 151 -19.94 5.61 -10.35
CA MET A 151 -19.59 4.25 -9.91
C MET A 151 -18.08 4.07 -9.76
N LYS A 152 -17.25 4.75 -10.57
CA LYS A 152 -15.79 4.74 -10.42
C LYS A 152 -15.37 5.46 -9.13
N VAL A 153 -16.05 6.55 -8.77
CA VAL A 153 -15.85 7.25 -7.50
C VAL A 153 -16.29 6.37 -6.33
N LEU A 154 -17.46 5.72 -6.41
CA LEU A 154 -17.94 4.78 -5.39
C LEU A 154 -16.93 3.64 -5.18
N LEU A 155 -16.39 3.06 -6.27
CA LEU A 155 -15.34 2.05 -6.20
C LEU A 155 -14.14 2.57 -5.38
N SER A 156 -13.70 3.81 -5.60
CA SER A 156 -12.56 4.37 -4.87
C SER A 156 -12.83 4.46 -3.36
N PHE A 157 -14.04 4.82 -2.95
CA PHE A 157 -14.44 4.80 -1.54
C PHE A 157 -14.46 3.39 -0.96
N VAL A 158 -15.06 2.44 -1.67
CA VAL A 158 -15.11 1.04 -1.23
C VAL A 158 -13.70 0.44 -1.16
N ALA A 159 -12.86 0.73 -2.15
CA ALA A 159 -11.47 0.29 -2.16
C ALA A 159 -10.68 0.85 -0.96
N ALA A 160 -10.84 2.14 -0.65
CA ALA A 160 -10.16 2.79 0.48
C ALA A 160 -10.60 2.17 1.83
N ILE A 161 -11.90 1.94 2.04
CA ILE A 161 -12.41 1.30 3.25
C ILE A 161 -11.95 -0.16 3.34
N SER A 162 -12.06 -0.90 2.23
CA SER A 162 -11.69 -2.32 2.18
C SER A 162 -10.20 -2.52 2.40
N ALA A 163 -9.36 -1.60 1.87
CA ALA A 163 -7.92 -1.65 2.02
C ALA A 163 -7.48 -1.65 3.48
N CYS A 164 -8.22 -1.01 4.39
CA CYS A 164 -7.96 -1.09 5.84
C CYS A 164 -8.06 -2.53 6.39
N GLY A 165 -8.71 -3.43 5.66
CA GLY A 165 -8.80 -4.86 5.98
C GLY A 165 -7.71 -5.73 5.33
N ALA A 166 -6.84 -5.17 4.49
CA ALA A 166 -5.80 -5.91 3.78
C ALA A 166 -4.68 -6.44 4.70
N SER A 167 -4.62 -5.99 5.95
CA SER A 167 -3.81 -6.52 7.05
C SER A 167 -2.28 -6.51 6.86
N GLY A 168 -1.72 -5.61 6.06
CA GLY A 168 -0.27 -5.34 5.97
C GLY A 168 0.62 -6.55 5.64
N VAL A 169 0.05 -7.58 4.97
CA VAL A 169 0.74 -8.78 4.52
C VAL A 169 0.76 -8.85 3.00
N ALA A 170 1.78 -9.51 2.45
CA ALA A 170 1.97 -9.62 1.01
C ALA A 170 0.72 -10.17 0.29
N GLY A 171 0.27 -9.46 -0.74
CA GLY A 171 -0.88 -9.86 -1.58
C GLY A 171 -2.26 -9.67 -0.95
N GLY A 172 -2.35 -9.05 0.23
CA GLY A 172 -3.62 -8.85 0.94
C GLY A 172 -4.64 -8.03 0.14
N SER A 173 -4.20 -7.00 -0.56
CA SER A 173 -5.04 -6.16 -1.42
C SER A 173 -5.70 -6.91 -2.56
N LEU A 174 -5.01 -7.90 -3.15
CA LEU A 174 -5.53 -8.69 -4.27
C LEU A 174 -6.78 -9.48 -3.91
N LEU A 175 -6.85 -9.96 -2.66
CA LEU A 175 -8.00 -10.74 -2.17
C LEU A 175 -9.27 -9.89 -2.01
N LEU A 176 -9.16 -8.57 -2.09
CA LEU A 176 -10.29 -7.64 -2.02
C LEU A 176 -10.84 -7.24 -3.41
N ILE A 177 -10.14 -7.62 -4.49
CA ILE A 177 -10.58 -7.38 -5.86
C ILE A 177 -11.96 -8.02 -6.17
N PRO A 178 -12.28 -9.27 -5.76
CA PRO A 178 -13.59 -9.82 -5.99
C PRO A 178 -14.73 -9.03 -5.36
N LEU A 179 -14.51 -8.46 -4.17
CA LEU A 179 -15.47 -7.56 -3.54
C LEU A 179 -15.69 -6.30 -4.39
N ALA A 180 -14.62 -5.69 -4.87
CA ALA A 180 -14.69 -4.52 -5.73
C ALA A 180 -15.35 -4.82 -7.09
N CYS A 181 -15.05 -5.96 -7.70
CA CYS A 181 -15.68 -6.44 -8.93
C CYS A 181 -17.19 -6.68 -8.78
N SER A 182 -17.64 -7.13 -7.61
CA SER A 182 -19.06 -7.35 -7.34
C SER A 182 -19.91 -6.08 -7.44
N LEU A 183 -19.32 -4.88 -7.23
CA LEU A 183 -20.01 -3.60 -7.42
C LEU A 183 -20.49 -3.40 -8.88
N PHE A 184 -19.82 -4.03 -9.81
CA PHE A 184 -20.12 -3.95 -11.25
C PHE A 184 -20.85 -5.19 -11.78
N GLY A 185 -21.26 -6.11 -10.88
CA GLY A 185 -21.90 -7.36 -11.26
C GLY A 185 -20.96 -8.34 -12.00
N ILE A 186 -19.65 -8.17 -11.87
CA ILE A 186 -18.66 -9.07 -12.46
C ILE A 186 -18.68 -10.41 -11.71
N PRO A 187 -18.82 -11.55 -12.41
CA PRO A 187 -18.84 -12.85 -11.78
C PRO A 187 -17.54 -13.16 -11.04
N ASN A 188 -17.65 -13.93 -9.95
CA ASN A 188 -16.52 -14.21 -9.07
C ASN A 188 -15.38 -14.99 -9.75
N ASP A 189 -15.69 -15.87 -10.69
CA ASP A 189 -14.72 -16.63 -11.50
C ASP A 189 -13.85 -15.70 -12.37
N VAL A 190 -14.45 -14.65 -12.95
CA VAL A 190 -13.74 -13.61 -13.70
C VAL A 190 -12.89 -12.76 -12.74
N ALA A 191 -13.44 -12.35 -11.61
CA ALA A 191 -12.71 -11.60 -10.60
C ALA A 191 -11.50 -12.39 -10.07
N MET A 192 -11.62 -13.70 -9.89
CA MET A 192 -10.50 -14.55 -9.48
C MET A 192 -9.41 -14.67 -10.55
N GLN A 193 -9.73 -14.54 -11.84
CA GLN A 193 -8.69 -14.43 -12.87
C GLN A 193 -7.89 -13.14 -12.72
N VAL A 194 -8.55 -12.01 -12.38
CA VAL A 194 -7.88 -10.74 -12.10
C VAL A 194 -6.95 -10.88 -10.88
N VAL A 195 -7.37 -11.58 -9.83
CA VAL A 195 -6.52 -11.91 -8.68
C VAL A 195 -5.30 -12.73 -9.13
N GLY A 196 -5.49 -13.71 -10.00
CA GLY A 196 -4.39 -14.51 -10.59
C GLY A 196 -3.37 -13.63 -11.33
N ILE A 197 -3.84 -12.70 -12.17
CA ILE A 197 -2.96 -11.70 -12.81
C ILE A 197 -2.22 -10.88 -11.77
N GLY A 198 -2.91 -10.43 -10.72
CA GLY A 198 -2.31 -9.69 -9.61
C GLY A 198 -1.16 -10.45 -8.96
N PHE A 199 -1.27 -11.75 -8.76
CA PHE A 199 -0.17 -12.57 -8.22
C PHE A 199 1.00 -12.70 -9.19
N ILE A 200 0.78 -12.70 -10.51
CA ILE A 200 1.87 -12.73 -11.50
C ILE A 200 2.70 -11.45 -11.43
N ILE A 201 2.04 -10.29 -11.41
CA ILE A 201 2.70 -8.99 -11.34
C ILE A 201 3.10 -8.58 -9.92
N GLY A 202 2.67 -9.37 -8.93
CA GLY A 202 2.67 -9.05 -7.52
C GLY A 202 4.05 -8.77 -6.91
N VAL A 203 5.13 -9.30 -7.49
CA VAL A 203 6.47 -9.00 -6.98
C VAL A 203 6.76 -7.50 -7.06
N VAL A 204 6.47 -6.86 -8.19
CA VAL A 204 6.71 -5.43 -8.39
C VAL A 204 5.59 -4.60 -7.78
N GLN A 205 4.33 -4.97 -8.06
CA GLN A 205 3.16 -4.22 -7.61
C GLN A 205 3.10 -4.14 -6.08
N ASP A 206 3.16 -5.26 -5.39
CA ASP A 206 3.03 -5.34 -3.93
C ASP A 206 4.26 -4.75 -3.20
N SER A 207 5.45 -4.80 -3.81
CA SER A 207 6.64 -4.11 -3.30
C SER A 207 6.44 -2.58 -3.33
N CYS A 208 5.96 -2.03 -4.44
CA CYS A 208 5.66 -0.60 -4.56
C CYS A 208 4.50 -0.19 -3.65
N GLU A 209 3.43 -1.00 -3.59
CA GLU A 209 2.29 -0.82 -2.69
C GLU A 209 2.74 -0.71 -1.24
N THR A 210 3.52 -1.69 -0.77
CA THR A 210 3.99 -1.72 0.62
C THR A 210 4.96 -0.60 0.92
N GLY A 211 5.84 -0.26 -0.04
CA GLY A 211 6.75 0.88 0.07
C GLY A 211 6.01 2.20 0.26
N LEU A 212 4.93 2.40 -0.50
CA LEU A 212 4.05 3.55 -0.36
C LEU A 212 3.32 3.54 0.98
N ASN A 213 2.60 2.46 1.30
CA ASN A 213 1.81 2.33 2.53
C ASN A 213 2.67 2.61 3.77
N SER A 214 3.77 1.90 3.91
CA SER A 214 4.60 1.96 5.12
C SER A 214 5.37 3.28 5.26
N SER A 215 5.87 3.85 4.16
CA SER A 215 6.56 5.15 4.24
C SER A 215 5.63 6.29 4.65
N THR A 216 4.35 6.19 4.29
CA THR A 216 3.34 7.20 4.66
C THR A 216 2.87 7.08 6.10
N ASP A 217 3.06 5.95 6.79
CA ASP A 217 2.83 5.84 8.24
C ASP A 217 3.69 6.87 9.00
N ALA A 218 5.00 6.85 8.74
CA ALA A 218 5.93 7.81 9.35
C ALA A 218 5.72 9.23 8.83
N LEU A 219 5.41 9.38 7.54
CA LEU A 219 5.19 10.67 6.89
C LEU A 219 4.01 11.42 7.50
N PHE A 220 2.86 10.78 7.65
CA PHE A 220 1.65 11.42 8.17
C PHE A 220 1.72 11.62 9.67
N THR A 221 2.33 10.69 10.43
CA THR A 221 2.64 10.89 11.84
C THR A 221 3.51 12.15 12.03
N ALA A 222 4.57 12.27 11.23
CA ALA A 222 5.45 13.45 11.28
C ALA A 222 4.75 14.74 10.82
N ALA A 223 3.93 14.67 9.76
CA ALA A 223 3.22 15.84 9.25
C ALA A 223 2.22 16.39 10.27
N ALA A 224 1.52 15.52 10.99
CA ALA A 224 0.59 15.91 12.05
C ALA A 224 1.32 16.59 13.21
N GLU A 225 2.41 15.99 13.70
CA GLU A 225 3.15 16.55 14.80
C GLU A 225 3.94 17.81 14.43
N PHE A 226 4.45 17.91 13.20
CA PHE A 226 5.07 19.13 12.69
C PHE A 226 4.09 20.29 12.55
N HIS A 227 2.81 19.99 12.32
CA HIS A 227 1.76 21.00 12.42
C HIS A 227 1.70 21.60 13.84
N ASP A 228 1.70 20.73 14.87
CA ASP A 228 1.70 21.15 16.27
C ASP A 228 3.01 21.89 16.64
N PHE A 229 4.17 21.41 16.19
CA PHE A 229 5.47 22.08 16.42
C PHE A 229 5.47 23.47 15.84
N LYS A 230 4.94 23.66 14.65
CA LYS A 230 4.82 24.98 14.02
C LYS A 230 3.93 25.92 14.84
N ALA A 231 2.78 25.43 15.32
CA ALA A 231 1.88 26.19 16.18
C ALA A 231 2.58 26.63 17.49
N ALA A 232 3.47 25.77 18.00
CA ALA A 232 4.30 26.04 19.19
C ALA A 232 5.58 26.84 18.90
N GLY A 233 5.81 27.30 17.66
CA GLY A 233 7.00 28.06 17.27
C GLY A 233 8.31 27.24 17.22
N LYS A 234 8.25 25.91 17.23
CA LYS A 234 9.41 25.03 17.15
C LYS A 234 9.91 24.88 15.70
N ASP A 235 11.22 24.66 15.53
CA ASP A 235 11.81 24.35 14.20
C ASP A 235 11.49 22.92 13.78
N ILE A 236 10.58 22.76 12.82
CA ILE A 236 10.18 21.45 12.28
C ILE A 236 11.30 20.76 11.49
N TRP A 237 12.39 21.47 11.17
CA TRP A 237 13.55 20.92 10.45
C TRP A 237 14.76 20.67 11.35
N ALA A 238 14.61 20.73 12.67
CA ALA A 238 15.71 20.53 13.62
C ALA A 238 16.42 19.17 13.41
N TRP A 239 15.71 18.14 12.98
CA TRP A 239 16.25 16.81 12.67
C TRP A 239 17.27 16.79 11.52
N ARG A 240 17.25 17.79 10.63
CA ARG A 240 18.21 17.92 9.51
C ARG A 240 19.60 18.38 9.96
N LYS A 241 19.71 18.90 11.17
CA LYS A 241 20.94 19.44 11.74
C LYS A 241 21.70 18.42 12.59
N LYS A 242 21.08 17.27 12.82
CA LYS A 242 21.67 16.12 13.53
C LYS A 242 22.28 15.15 12.51
#